data_80648e438110580c8cb4c2cb5c2962f6
#
_entry.id   80648e438110580c8cb4c2cb5c2962f6
#
_cell.length_a   1.000
_cell.length_b   1.000
_cell.length_c   1.000
_cell.angle_alpha   90.00
_cell.angle_beta   90.00
_cell.angle_gamma   90.00
#
_symmetry.space_group_name_H-M   'P 1'
#
loop_
_entity.id
_entity.type
_entity.pdbx_description
1 polymer ?
#
loop_
_entity_poly.entity_id
_entity_poly.type
_entity_poly.pdbx_seq_one_letter_code
_entity_poly.pdbx_strand_id
1 'polypeptide(L)' 'MVTVNKVKEELNKHIGDEVTIKYNLGRNKFEKYNVKLKKLYDYVFTVELEKHQNKEIKSFSYSDVITKTIKIDY' A
#
# COMPACT_ATOMS: atom_id res chain seq x y z
N MET A 1 -5.79 11.89 14.68
CA MET A 1 -6.65 11.30 13.66
C MET A 1 -5.91 11.19 12.34
N VAL A 2 -5.89 10.01 11.76
CA VAL A 2 -5.23 9.81 10.47
C VAL A 2 -6.18 10.25 9.36
N THR A 3 -5.71 11.11 8.48
CA THR A 3 -6.50 11.62 7.36
C THR A 3 -5.91 11.14 6.05
N VAL A 4 -6.69 11.24 4.97
CA VAL A 4 -6.21 10.90 3.62
C VAL A 4 -4.96 11.73 3.27
N ASN A 5 -4.96 13.02 3.62
CA ASN A 5 -3.80 13.86 3.33
C ASN A 5 -2.54 13.39 4.05
N LYS A 6 -2.68 12.96 5.29
CA LYS A 6 -1.54 12.42 6.04
C LYS A 6 -0.99 11.15 5.42
N VAL A 7 -1.88 10.26 4.99
CA VAL A 7 -1.47 9.02 4.33
C VAL A 7 -0.75 9.36 3.01
N LYS A 8 -1.30 10.29 2.23
CA LYS A 8 -0.64 10.72 0.99
C LYS A 8 0.73 11.30 1.24
N GLU A 9 0.89 12.14 2.26
CA GLU A 9 2.17 12.73 2.60
C GLU A 9 3.21 11.66 2.92
N GLU A 10 2.84 10.70 3.76
CA GLU A 10 3.76 9.62 4.11
C GLU A 10 4.15 8.80 2.90
N LEU A 11 3.18 8.41 2.10
CA LEU A 11 3.45 7.62 0.90
C LEU A 11 4.30 8.38 -0.11
N ASN A 12 4.06 9.69 -0.23
CA ASN A 12 4.81 10.51 -1.17
C ASN A 12 6.31 10.53 -0.85
N LYS A 13 6.67 10.42 0.42
CA LYS A 13 8.08 10.36 0.84
C LYS A 13 8.75 9.05 0.43
N HIS A 14 7.96 8.04 0.11
CA HIS A 14 8.46 6.70 -0.19
C HIS A 14 8.18 6.26 -1.62
N ILE A 15 7.80 7.19 -2.49
CA ILE A 15 7.62 6.89 -3.92
C ILE A 15 8.95 6.38 -4.49
N GLY A 16 8.89 5.24 -5.16
CA GLY A 16 10.07 4.58 -5.69
C GLY A 16 10.76 3.63 -4.71
N ASP A 17 10.38 3.67 -3.44
CA ASP A 17 10.96 2.80 -2.43
C ASP A 17 10.19 1.48 -2.32
N GLU A 18 10.89 0.44 -1.89
CA GLU A 18 10.26 -0.83 -1.57
C GLU A 18 9.66 -0.74 -0.16
N VAL A 19 8.40 -1.15 -0.06
CA VAL A 19 7.70 -1.21 1.23
C VAL A 19 6.98 -2.54 1.34
N THR A 20 6.63 -2.92 2.56
CA THR A 20 5.85 -4.13 2.80
C THR A 20 4.42 -3.74 3.12
N ILE A 21 3.47 -4.30 2.37
CA ILE A 21 2.05 -4.12 2.63
C ILE A 21 1.52 -5.40 3.26
N LYS A 22 0.89 -5.25 4.42
CA LYS A 22 0.20 -6.34 5.09
C LYS A 22 -1.28 -6.18 4.87
N TYR A 23 -1.89 -7.15 4.24
CA TYR A 23 -3.31 -7.13 3.94
C TYR A 23 -4.05 -8.05 4.91
N ASN A 24 -5.08 -7.52 5.57
CA ASN A 24 -5.88 -8.30 6.50
C ASN A 24 -7.02 -8.99 5.75
N LEU A 25 -6.98 -10.32 5.69
CA LEU A 25 -7.99 -11.12 5.02
C LEU A 25 -9.12 -11.55 5.96
N GLY A 26 -9.11 -11.08 7.22
CA GLY A 26 -10.07 -11.49 8.25
C GLY A 26 -9.43 -12.41 9.27
N ARG A 27 -10.17 -12.89 10.21
CA ARG A 27 -9.79 -13.77 11.34
C ARG A 27 -8.35 -14.29 11.35
N ASN A 28 -7.40 -13.47 11.81
CA ASN A 28 -5.99 -13.86 11.97
C ASN A 28 -5.28 -14.28 10.67
N LYS A 29 -5.84 -13.94 9.52
CA LYS A 29 -5.19 -14.19 8.24
C LYS A 29 -4.67 -12.90 7.66
N PHE A 30 -3.37 -12.88 7.41
CA PHE A 30 -2.69 -11.74 6.82
C PHE A 30 -1.87 -12.20 5.63
N GLU A 31 -1.85 -11.39 4.59
CA GLU A 31 -0.92 -11.57 3.50
C GLU A 31 0.06 -10.42 3.49
N LYS A 32 1.32 -10.73 3.23
CA LYS A 32 2.37 -9.73 3.12
C LYS A 32 2.85 -9.66 1.68
N TYR A 33 2.99 -8.45 1.18
CA TYR A 33 3.52 -8.22 -0.15
C TYR A 33 4.66 -7.22 -0.06
N ASN A 34 5.80 -7.58 -0.67
CA ASN A 34 6.87 -6.62 -0.87
C ASN A 34 6.60 -5.93 -2.19
N VAL A 35 6.37 -4.63 -2.14
CA VAL A 35 5.95 -3.87 -3.30
C VAL A 35 6.76 -2.59 -3.41
N LYS A 36 6.77 -2.03 -4.59
CA LYS A 36 7.40 -0.74 -4.84
C LYS A 36 6.30 0.29 -5.05
N LEU A 37 6.36 1.39 -4.32
CA LEU A 37 5.39 2.47 -4.49
C LEU A 37 5.62 3.15 -5.83
N LYS A 38 4.58 3.23 -6.64
CA LYS A 38 4.67 3.79 -7.99
C LYS A 38 4.08 5.18 -8.08
N LYS A 39 2.79 5.33 -7.82
CA LYS A 39 2.12 6.59 -8.04
C LYS A 39 0.98 6.79 -7.07
N LEU A 40 0.75 8.04 -6.70
CA LEU A 40 -0.37 8.44 -5.86
C LEU A 40 -1.42 9.14 -6.72
N TYR A 41 -2.68 8.77 -6.50
CA TYR A 41 -3.83 9.42 -7.11
C TYR A 41 -4.68 10.06 -6.01
N ASP A 42 -5.79 10.66 -6.37
CA ASP A 42 -6.61 11.40 -5.40
C ASP A 42 -7.22 10.50 -4.33
N TYR A 43 -7.62 9.29 -4.69
CA TYR A 43 -8.30 8.37 -3.77
C TYR A 43 -7.58 7.05 -3.59
N VAL A 44 -6.67 6.72 -4.49
CA VAL A 44 -5.96 5.45 -4.48
C VAL A 44 -4.49 5.67 -4.76
N PHE A 45 -3.69 4.67 -4.44
CA PHE A 45 -2.29 4.64 -4.83
C PHE A 45 -1.98 3.31 -5.50
N THR A 46 -0.97 3.33 -6.37
CA THR A 46 -0.57 2.13 -7.09
C THR A 46 0.79 1.64 -6.61
N VAL A 47 0.92 0.33 -6.60
CA VAL A 47 2.16 -0.35 -6.23
C VAL A 47 2.51 -1.37 -7.28
N GLU A 48 3.80 -1.66 -7.40
CA GLU A 48 4.29 -2.69 -8.30
C GLU A 48 4.66 -3.92 -7.48
N LEU A 49 4.01 -5.02 -7.79
CA LEU A 49 4.27 -6.30 -7.15
C LEU A 49 5.05 -7.18 -8.12
N GLU A 50 6.18 -7.71 -7.68
CA GLU A 50 6.94 -8.64 -8.47
C GLU A 50 6.57 -10.06 -8.05
N LYS A 51 6.05 -10.84 -8.99
CA LYS A 51 5.59 -12.21 -8.73
C LYS A 51 6.03 -13.11 -9.87
N HIS A 52 6.83 -14.13 -9.57
CA HIS A 52 7.26 -15.14 -10.55
C HIS A 52 7.79 -14.56 -11.85
N GLN A 53 8.69 -13.56 -11.76
CA GLN A 53 9.28 -12.88 -12.91
C GLN A 53 8.33 -11.96 -13.67
N ASN A 54 7.08 -11.89 -13.23
CA ASN A 54 6.10 -10.95 -13.80
C ASN A 54 5.90 -9.78 -12.84
N LYS A 55 5.70 -8.61 -13.42
CA LYS A 55 5.39 -7.41 -12.66
C LYS A 55 3.91 -7.13 -12.75
N GLU A 56 3.28 -6.94 -11.61
CA GLU A 56 1.85 -6.68 -11.55
C GLU A 56 1.61 -5.37 -10.82
N ILE A 57 0.72 -4.55 -11.34
CA ILE A 57 0.35 -3.29 -10.70
C ILE A 57 -0.94 -3.50 -9.94
N LYS A 58 -0.93 -3.16 -8.66
CA LYS A 58 -2.14 -3.21 -7.82
C LYS A 58 -2.46 -1.82 -7.31
N SER A 59 -3.74 -1.56 -7.09
CA SER A 59 -4.22 -0.31 -6.53
C SER A 59 -4.84 -0.57 -5.17
N PHE A 60 -4.56 0.33 -4.24
CA PHE A 60 -5.17 0.31 -2.91
C PHE A 60 -5.71 1.69 -2.60
N SER A 61 -6.77 1.77 -1.82
CA SER A 61 -7.32 3.05 -1.44
C SER A 61 -6.67 3.56 -0.15
N TYR A 62 -6.64 4.86 0.02
CA TYR A 62 -6.16 5.46 1.27
C TYR A 62 -7.08 5.10 2.43
N SER A 63 -8.37 4.90 2.16
CA SER A 63 -9.32 4.46 3.18
C SER A 63 -8.91 3.14 3.80
N ASP A 64 -8.37 2.21 3.01
CA ASP A 64 -7.92 0.92 3.52
C ASP A 64 -6.77 1.08 4.51
N VAL A 65 -5.92 2.08 4.31
CA VAL A 65 -4.85 2.39 5.27
C VAL A 65 -5.44 2.98 6.54
N ILE A 66 -6.40 3.90 6.40
CA ILE A 66 -7.03 4.57 7.54
C ILE A 66 -7.80 3.58 8.40
N THR A 67 -8.55 2.68 7.79
CA THR A 67 -9.34 1.67 8.50
C THR A 67 -8.50 0.50 8.98
N LYS A 68 -7.20 0.50 8.69
CA LYS A 68 -6.25 -0.57 9.04
C LYS A 68 -6.57 -1.90 8.38
N THR A 69 -7.29 -1.88 7.28
CA THR A 69 -7.48 -3.05 6.43
C THR A 69 -6.14 -3.46 5.83
N ILE A 70 -5.31 -2.47 5.49
CA ILE A 70 -3.93 -2.72 5.11
C ILE A 70 -3.00 -1.91 6.00
N LYS A 71 -1.81 -2.45 6.24
CA LYS A 71 -0.74 -1.77 6.96
C LYS A 71 0.47 -1.68 6.06
N ILE A 72 1.15 -0.55 6.11
CA ILE A 72 2.34 -0.34 5.30
C ILE A 72 3.54 -0.20 6.22
N ASP A 73 4.51 -1.07 6.05
CA ASP A 73 5.80 -0.98 6.73
C ASP A 73 6.82 -0.39 5.76
N TYR A 74 7.34 0.75 6.15
CA TYR A 74 8.33 1.47 5.36
C TYR A 74 9.75 1.00 5.60
#